data_2b1a94bca12aa1b373039b34a6c43047
#
_entry.id   2b1a94bca12aa1b373039b34a6c43047
#
_cell.length_a   1.000
_cell.length_b   1.000
_cell.length_c   1.000
_cell.angle_alpha   90.00
_cell.angle_beta   90.00
_cell.angle_gamma   90.00
#
_symmetry.space_group_name_H-M   'P 1'
#
loop_
_entity.id
_entity.type
_entity.pdbx_description
1 polymer ?
#
loop_
_entity_poly.entity_id
_entity_poly.type
_entity_poly.pdbx_seq_one_letter_code
_entity_poly.pdbx_strand_id
1 'polypeptide(L)'
;TNEKSFESGDVIGLRIGEKDENGYRYSDAKIVLRPSENKWDSVRVSNPDVIKGTFKYEESEYSYLMAYQGNSKVKDRLYEIGFAVSNDLENWIKVGDKAVINYSSYALGSAYGCGAPSLVSFDKKGKLYCFYTYADALITSTRVAYFDCTDLNDIKSNEPSALSSHGLQDKNADVVFNNADFVIDKEKESIYVVRDRNPVMSMPATSDSIQIAKANLNILTNPFDYQWEIIYSAISDLDTAVLDSDDPNQEFGWERIYSPCFISNPYGELISFKQKVAFSVSAVGNSGDTQYIFT
;
A
#
# COMPACT_ATOMS: atom_id res chain seq x y z
N THR A 1 31.42 3.01 -5.75
CA THR A 1 29.94 2.97 -5.75
C THR A 1 29.47 3.14 -7.17
N ASN A 2 28.95 2.07 -7.73
CA ASN A 2 28.59 2.00 -9.14
C ASN A 2 27.34 2.85 -9.39
N GLU A 3 27.46 3.88 -10.21
CA GLU A 3 26.34 4.68 -10.76
C GLU A 3 25.26 3.83 -11.48
N LYS A 4 25.55 2.58 -11.78
CA LYS A 4 24.60 1.61 -12.34
C LYS A 4 23.49 1.15 -11.38
N SER A 5 23.59 1.38 -10.09
CA SER A 5 22.56 0.98 -9.12
C SER A 5 21.34 1.90 -9.13
N PHE A 6 21.44 3.12 -9.61
CA PHE A 6 20.30 4.04 -9.77
C PHE A 6 19.51 3.87 -11.07
N GLU A 7 20.05 3.17 -12.05
CA GLU A 7 19.35 2.83 -13.30
C GLU A 7 18.48 1.56 -13.17
N SER A 8 18.77 0.69 -12.19
CA SER A 8 17.93 -0.48 -11.90
C SER A 8 16.82 -0.08 -10.94
N GLY A 9 15.67 0.30 -11.46
CA GLY A 9 14.50 0.72 -10.65
C GLY A 9 14.16 -0.17 -9.45
N ASP A 10 13.15 0.21 -8.69
CA ASP A 10 12.72 -0.49 -7.47
C ASP A 10 12.32 -1.93 -7.77
N VAL A 11 12.59 -2.83 -6.84
CA VAL A 11 12.24 -4.25 -6.87
C VAL A 11 11.48 -4.62 -5.59
N ILE A 12 10.68 -5.68 -5.63
CA ILE A 12 10.01 -6.20 -4.44
C ILE A 12 10.86 -7.30 -3.82
N GLY A 13 11.13 -7.14 -2.53
CA GLY A 13 11.87 -8.11 -1.71
C GLY A 13 10.99 -8.78 -0.67
N LEU A 14 11.38 -9.98 -0.27
CA LEU A 14 10.79 -10.76 0.82
C LEU A 14 11.82 -10.93 1.94
N ARG A 15 11.39 -10.76 3.17
CA ARG A 15 12.07 -11.23 4.38
C ARG A 15 11.11 -12.08 5.19
N ILE A 16 11.61 -13.17 5.75
CA ILE A 16 10.84 -14.06 6.62
C ILE A 16 11.21 -13.71 8.06
N GLY A 17 10.22 -13.39 8.87
CA GLY A 17 10.37 -13.10 10.29
C GLY A 17 10.03 -14.31 11.13
N GLU A 18 10.98 -14.82 11.91
CA GLU A 18 10.76 -15.83 12.93
C GLU A 18 10.66 -15.17 14.30
N LYS A 19 9.59 -15.47 15.03
CA LYS A 19 9.37 -14.95 16.37
C LYS A 19 10.10 -15.80 17.39
N ASP A 20 10.92 -15.15 18.22
CA ASP A 20 11.54 -15.75 19.41
C ASP A 20 11.11 -14.99 20.69
N GLU A 21 11.74 -15.29 21.82
CA GLU A 21 11.47 -14.64 23.11
C GLU A 21 11.88 -13.17 23.17
N ASN A 22 12.78 -12.72 22.27
CA ASN A 22 13.31 -11.36 22.21
C ASN A 22 12.63 -10.51 21.11
N GLY A 23 11.71 -11.10 20.30
CA GLY A 23 11.02 -10.39 19.24
C GLY A 23 11.01 -11.15 17.91
N TYR A 24 11.30 -10.45 16.81
CA TYR A 24 11.39 -11.05 15.49
C TYR A 24 12.81 -11.00 14.95
N ARG A 25 13.30 -12.14 14.46
CA ARG A 25 14.52 -12.22 13.66
C ARG A 25 14.15 -12.38 12.20
N TYR A 26 14.67 -11.49 11.36
CA TYR A 26 14.37 -11.49 9.92
C TYR A 26 15.51 -12.13 9.13
N SER A 27 15.14 -12.92 8.11
CA SER A 27 16.08 -13.45 7.11
C SER A 27 16.71 -12.30 6.30
N ASP A 28 17.75 -12.63 5.53
CA ASP A 28 18.24 -11.74 4.47
C ASP A 28 17.13 -11.51 3.44
N ALA A 29 17.17 -10.34 2.81
CA ALA A 29 16.20 -9.97 1.79
C ALA A 29 16.41 -10.78 0.50
N LYS A 30 15.34 -11.43 0.02
CA LYS A 30 15.29 -12.11 -1.28
C LYS A 30 14.46 -11.29 -2.24
N ILE A 31 14.99 -10.94 -3.42
CA ILE A 31 14.18 -10.27 -4.45
C ILE A 31 13.22 -11.30 -5.05
N VAL A 32 11.91 -10.99 -4.99
CA VAL A 32 10.84 -11.87 -5.43
C VAL A 32 10.09 -11.35 -6.65
N LEU A 33 10.13 -10.05 -6.91
CA LEU A 33 9.56 -9.48 -8.14
C LEU A 33 10.49 -8.40 -8.69
N ARG A 34 10.74 -8.44 -10.01
CA ARG A 34 11.56 -7.48 -10.75
C ARG A 34 10.74 -6.81 -11.84
N PRO A 35 11.17 -5.62 -12.31
CA PRO A 35 10.63 -5.04 -13.54
C PRO A 35 10.66 -6.03 -14.71
N SER A 36 9.68 -5.95 -15.58
CA SER A 36 9.61 -6.75 -16.82
C SER A 36 10.38 -6.07 -17.93
N GLU A 37 10.92 -6.84 -18.86
CA GLU A 37 11.51 -6.26 -20.05
C GLU A 37 10.42 -5.72 -21.00
N ASN A 38 10.55 -4.45 -21.41
CA ASN A 38 9.70 -3.81 -22.44
C ASN A 38 8.18 -3.84 -22.17
N LYS A 39 7.75 -3.92 -20.90
CA LYS A 39 6.34 -3.86 -20.51
C LYS A 39 6.03 -2.59 -19.71
N TRP A 40 4.78 -2.46 -19.28
CA TRP A 40 4.28 -1.30 -18.52
C TRP A 40 5.03 -1.05 -17.19
N ASP A 41 5.61 -2.10 -16.60
CA ASP A 41 6.34 -2.07 -15.34
C ASP A 41 7.88 -2.25 -15.54
N SER A 42 8.39 -1.83 -16.70
CA SER A 42 9.78 -2.13 -17.11
C SER A 42 10.85 -1.33 -16.35
N VAL A 43 10.47 -0.31 -15.58
CA VAL A 43 11.44 0.51 -14.82
C VAL A 43 11.38 0.19 -13.33
N ARG A 44 10.18 0.06 -12.75
CA ARG A 44 9.99 -0.11 -11.31
C ARG A 44 8.83 -1.02 -10.99
N VAL A 45 8.96 -1.76 -9.89
CA VAL A 45 7.89 -2.47 -9.19
C VAL A 45 8.03 -2.23 -7.70
N SER A 46 6.96 -1.77 -7.05
CA SER A 46 6.99 -1.40 -5.62
C SER A 46 5.61 -1.46 -4.99
N ASN A 47 5.55 -1.16 -3.69
CA ASN A 47 4.33 -1.11 -2.89
C ASN A 47 3.44 -2.35 -3.08
N PRO A 48 3.95 -3.55 -2.76
CA PRO A 48 3.16 -4.76 -2.86
C PRO A 48 2.14 -4.82 -1.73
N ASP A 49 0.98 -5.37 -2.03
CA ASP A 49 0.08 -5.93 -1.03
C ASP A 49 -0.35 -7.34 -1.45
N VAL A 50 -0.44 -8.27 -0.49
CA VAL A 50 -0.61 -9.70 -0.77
C VAL A 50 -1.75 -10.28 0.02
N ILE A 51 -2.66 -10.97 -0.67
CA ILE A 51 -3.72 -11.72 -0.03
C ILE A 51 -3.70 -13.20 -0.42
N LYS A 52 -4.24 -14.03 0.47
CA LYS A 52 -4.51 -15.45 0.22
C LYS A 52 -5.87 -15.65 -0.42
N GLY A 53 -5.96 -16.64 -1.31
CA GLY A 53 -7.22 -17.00 -1.97
C GLY A 53 -7.08 -18.27 -2.78
N THR A 54 -7.87 -18.35 -3.85
CA THR A 54 -7.82 -19.40 -4.87
C THR A 54 -7.96 -18.70 -6.22
N PHE A 55 -6.88 -18.64 -6.95
CA PHE A 55 -6.76 -17.85 -8.17
C PHE A 55 -6.34 -18.75 -9.33
N LYS A 56 -7.20 -18.88 -10.36
CA LYS A 56 -6.83 -19.60 -11.57
C LYS A 56 -6.12 -18.64 -12.53
N TYR A 57 -4.95 -19.04 -13.00
CA TYR A 57 -4.25 -18.32 -14.06
C TYR A 57 -3.58 -19.31 -15.01
N GLU A 58 -3.82 -19.13 -16.31
CA GLU A 58 -3.49 -20.14 -17.31
C GLU A 58 -4.07 -21.51 -16.92
N GLU A 59 -3.28 -22.56 -16.89
CA GLU A 59 -3.74 -23.93 -16.55
C GLU A 59 -3.53 -24.29 -15.09
N SER A 60 -3.14 -23.31 -14.23
CA SER A 60 -2.75 -23.55 -12.84
C SER A 60 -3.61 -22.79 -11.83
N GLU A 61 -3.62 -23.28 -10.60
CA GLU A 61 -4.25 -22.65 -9.46
C GLU A 61 -3.19 -22.14 -8.48
N TYR A 62 -3.40 -20.92 -7.95
CA TYR A 62 -2.49 -20.22 -7.05
C TYR A 62 -3.18 -19.83 -5.75
N SER A 63 -2.40 -19.85 -4.67
CA SER A 63 -2.88 -19.57 -3.32
C SER A 63 -2.74 -18.11 -2.91
N TYR A 64 -1.90 -17.34 -3.60
CA TYR A 64 -1.61 -15.95 -3.26
C TYR A 64 -1.73 -15.05 -4.48
N LEU A 65 -2.28 -13.85 -4.26
CA LEU A 65 -2.34 -12.75 -5.21
C LEU A 65 -1.61 -11.55 -4.61
N MET A 66 -0.69 -10.97 -5.37
CA MET A 66 -0.05 -9.69 -5.08
C MET A 66 -0.62 -8.63 -6.00
N ALA A 67 -1.05 -7.50 -5.45
CA ALA A 67 -1.15 -6.25 -6.21
C ALA A 67 0.14 -5.46 -6.01
N TYR A 68 0.65 -4.84 -7.06
CA TYR A 68 1.85 -4.02 -7.00
C TYR A 68 1.76 -2.84 -7.96
N GLN A 69 2.39 -1.73 -7.61
CA GLN A 69 2.53 -0.63 -8.55
C GLN A 69 3.79 -0.78 -9.40
N GLY A 70 3.73 -0.31 -10.63
CA GLY A 70 4.86 -0.28 -11.54
C GLY A 70 4.78 0.90 -12.51
N ASN A 71 5.88 1.19 -13.19
CA ASN A 71 5.91 2.13 -14.29
C ASN A 71 6.97 1.75 -15.34
N SER A 72 6.83 2.33 -16.53
CA SER A 72 7.75 2.12 -17.67
C SER A 72 8.63 3.32 -18.02
N LYS A 73 8.58 4.40 -17.22
CA LYS A 73 9.31 5.64 -17.53
C LYS A 73 10.13 6.11 -16.33
N VAL A 74 11.40 6.34 -16.55
CA VAL A 74 12.33 6.77 -15.49
C VAL A 74 11.98 8.15 -14.94
N LYS A 75 11.58 9.08 -15.81
CA LYS A 75 11.33 10.48 -15.44
C LYS A 75 9.89 10.75 -15.00
N ASP A 76 8.95 9.99 -15.48
CA ASP A 76 7.54 10.14 -15.17
C ASP A 76 7.18 9.16 -14.05
N ARG A 77 6.77 9.67 -12.91
CA ARG A 77 6.27 8.85 -11.80
C ARG A 77 4.79 8.48 -11.99
N LEU A 78 4.40 8.16 -13.23
CA LEU A 78 3.07 7.66 -13.54
C LEU A 78 3.03 6.17 -13.25
N TYR A 79 2.40 5.82 -12.13
CA TYR A 79 2.24 4.44 -11.73
C TYR A 79 0.93 3.85 -12.23
N GLU A 80 0.96 2.56 -12.45
CA GLU A 80 -0.19 1.71 -12.73
C GLU A 80 -0.12 0.50 -11.80
N ILE A 81 -1.20 -0.27 -11.66
CA ILE A 81 -1.24 -1.42 -10.77
C ILE A 81 -1.44 -2.70 -11.58
N GLY A 82 -0.61 -3.68 -11.33
CA GLY A 82 -0.74 -5.03 -11.86
C GLY A 82 -0.87 -6.08 -10.77
N PHE A 83 -1.16 -7.29 -11.21
CA PHE A 83 -1.24 -8.45 -10.34
C PHE A 83 -0.14 -9.46 -10.64
N ALA A 84 0.23 -10.22 -9.63
CA ALA A 84 1.08 -11.40 -9.74
C ALA A 84 0.55 -12.50 -8.82
N VAL A 85 0.80 -13.77 -9.15
CA VAL A 85 0.34 -14.94 -8.39
C VAL A 85 1.49 -15.80 -7.94
N SER A 86 1.31 -16.50 -6.81
CA SER A 86 2.30 -17.41 -6.23
C SER A 86 1.64 -18.52 -5.42
N ASN A 87 2.36 -19.61 -5.21
CA ASN A 87 2.01 -20.66 -4.26
C ASN A 87 2.91 -20.69 -3.02
N ASP A 88 4.04 -19.97 -3.02
CA ASP A 88 5.07 -20.05 -1.98
C ASP A 88 5.58 -18.69 -1.48
N LEU A 89 5.02 -17.56 -2.00
CA LEU A 89 5.43 -16.18 -1.73
C LEU A 89 6.83 -15.80 -2.23
N GLU A 90 7.57 -16.74 -2.78
CA GLU A 90 8.94 -16.55 -3.27
C GLU A 90 9.00 -16.47 -4.79
N ASN A 91 8.19 -17.31 -5.46
CA ASN A 91 8.13 -17.40 -6.91
C ASN A 91 6.83 -16.81 -7.42
N TRP A 92 6.91 -15.64 -8.07
CA TRP A 92 5.76 -14.89 -8.54
C TRP A 92 5.67 -14.87 -10.06
N ILE A 93 4.48 -15.10 -10.59
CA ILE A 93 4.14 -15.01 -12.00
C ILE A 93 3.24 -13.81 -12.20
N LYS A 94 3.66 -12.87 -13.03
CA LYS A 94 2.86 -11.67 -13.35
C LYS A 94 1.67 -12.05 -14.22
N VAL A 95 0.52 -11.44 -13.92
CA VAL A 95 -0.73 -11.68 -14.64
C VAL A 95 -0.82 -10.75 -15.84
N GLY A 96 -0.77 -11.34 -17.02
CA GLY A 96 -0.88 -10.61 -18.29
C GLY A 96 0.30 -9.68 -18.60
N ASP A 97 0.16 -8.93 -19.68
CA ASP A 97 1.19 -8.03 -20.22
C ASP A 97 0.86 -6.54 -19.98
N LYS A 98 -0.28 -6.25 -19.37
CA LYS A 98 -0.78 -4.90 -19.12
C LYS A 98 -1.11 -4.75 -17.65
N ALA A 99 -1.08 -3.52 -17.17
CA ALA A 99 -1.61 -3.20 -15.85
C ALA A 99 -3.11 -3.52 -15.76
N VAL A 100 -3.55 -3.98 -14.59
CA VAL A 100 -4.97 -4.28 -14.32
C VAL A 100 -5.73 -2.99 -14.01
N ILE A 101 -5.08 -2.05 -13.30
CA ILE A 101 -5.61 -0.71 -13.08
C ILE A 101 -4.70 0.27 -13.82
N ASN A 102 -5.24 0.83 -14.91
CA ASN A 102 -4.51 1.73 -15.77
C ASN A 102 -4.73 3.17 -15.36
N TYR A 103 -3.69 3.96 -15.57
CA TYR A 103 -3.79 5.39 -15.50
C TYR A 103 -4.55 5.93 -16.72
N SER A 104 -5.58 6.71 -16.48
CA SER A 104 -6.39 7.28 -17.56
C SER A 104 -5.59 8.25 -18.42
N SER A 105 -5.71 8.12 -19.74
CA SER A 105 -5.11 9.04 -20.72
C SER A 105 -5.67 10.48 -20.64
N TYR A 106 -6.67 10.71 -19.82
CA TYR A 106 -7.25 12.06 -19.57
C TYR A 106 -6.54 12.82 -18.45
N ALA A 107 -5.59 12.21 -17.79
CA ALA A 107 -4.82 12.87 -16.76
C ALA A 107 -3.90 13.93 -17.37
N LEU A 108 -4.13 15.17 -17.00
CA LEU A 108 -3.39 16.33 -17.47
C LEU A 108 -2.17 16.58 -16.59
N GLY A 109 -0.99 16.58 -17.18
CA GLY A 109 0.25 17.03 -16.53
C GLY A 109 1.01 15.94 -15.76
N SER A 110 1.96 16.36 -14.91
CA SER A 110 2.73 15.48 -14.06
C SER A 110 1.84 14.94 -12.93
N ALA A 111 1.60 13.65 -12.91
CA ALA A 111 0.70 13.01 -11.98
C ALA A 111 1.38 11.79 -11.36
N TYR A 112 0.79 11.28 -10.27
CA TYR A 112 1.22 10.05 -9.63
C TYR A 112 0.67 8.80 -10.35
N GLY A 113 -0.52 8.91 -10.93
CA GLY A 113 -1.21 7.79 -11.56
C GLY A 113 -2.01 6.96 -10.55
N CYS A 114 -1.86 5.65 -10.62
CA CYS A 114 -2.51 4.68 -9.72
C CYS A 114 -1.44 3.90 -8.95
N GLY A 115 -1.48 3.93 -7.63
CA GLY A 115 -0.48 3.22 -6.83
C GLY A 115 -0.87 2.99 -5.38
N ALA A 116 0.07 2.47 -4.60
CA ALA A 116 -0.15 2.07 -3.21
C ALA A 116 -1.42 1.22 -3.02
N PRO A 117 -1.51 0.05 -3.70
CA PRO A 117 -2.67 -0.82 -3.56
C PRO A 117 -2.75 -1.42 -2.17
N SER A 118 -3.98 -1.60 -1.67
CA SER A 118 -4.31 -2.38 -0.49
C SER A 118 -5.48 -3.30 -0.81
N LEU A 119 -5.37 -4.58 -0.50
CA LEU A 119 -6.28 -5.65 -0.87
C LEU A 119 -7.06 -6.18 0.34
N VAL A 120 -8.35 -6.35 0.17
CA VAL A 120 -9.21 -6.98 1.16
C VAL A 120 -10.03 -8.09 0.49
N SER A 121 -9.95 -9.30 1.00
CA SER A 121 -10.71 -10.42 0.45
C SER A 121 -12.17 -10.36 0.88
N PHE A 122 -13.09 -10.47 -0.09
CA PHE A 122 -14.52 -10.52 0.18
C PHE A 122 -14.98 -11.91 0.60
N ASP A 123 -14.50 -12.96 -0.07
CA ASP A 123 -15.00 -14.34 0.07
C ASP A 123 -13.93 -15.36 0.50
N LYS A 124 -12.70 -14.89 0.79
CA LYS A 124 -11.52 -15.72 1.09
C LYS A 124 -11.12 -16.66 -0.06
N LYS A 125 -11.58 -16.34 -1.26
CA LYS A 125 -11.28 -17.09 -2.50
C LYS A 125 -10.72 -16.12 -3.52
N GLY A 126 -11.49 -15.72 -4.53
CA GLY A 126 -11.01 -14.87 -5.62
C GLY A 126 -11.68 -13.50 -5.69
N LYS A 127 -12.67 -13.21 -4.85
CA LYS A 127 -13.38 -11.93 -4.86
C LYS A 127 -12.76 -10.98 -3.82
N LEU A 128 -12.44 -9.77 -4.25
CA LEU A 128 -11.67 -8.82 -3.43
C LEU A 128 -12.05 -7.37 -3.73
N TYR A 129 -11.71 -6.51 -2.80
CA TYR A 129 -11.63 -5.07 -3.00
C TYR A 129 -10.17 -4.65 -3.08
N CYS A 130 -9.86 -3.77 -4.03
CA CYS A 130 -8.57 -3.09 -4.15
C CYS A 130 -8.78 -1.61 -3.88
N PHE A 131 -8.17 -1.12 -2.83
CA PHE A 131 -8.05 0.32 -2.54
C PHE A 131 -6.73 0.80 -3.13
N TYR A 132 -6.71 2.01 -3.66
CA TYR A 132 -5.48 2.56 -4.22
C TYR A 132 -5.53 4.08 -4.29
N THR A 133 -4.37 4.71 -4.25
CA THR A 133 -4.23 6.14 -4.51
C THR A 133 -4.32 6.40 -6.01
N TYR A 134 -5.17 7.33 -6.38
CA TYR A 134 -5.23 7.93 -7.72
C TYR A 134 -4.88 9.40 -7.63
N ALA A 135 -3.95 9.85 -8.47
CA ALA A 135 -3.69 11.28 -8.60
C ALA A 135 -3.36 11.65 -10.04
N ASP A 136 -4.01 12.72 -10.50
CA ASP A 136 -3.67 13.44 -11.71
C ASP A 136 -3.31 14.91 -11.39
N ALA A 137 -3.16 15.77 -12.39
CA ALA A 137 -2.79 17.17 -12.17
C ALA A 137 -3.85 17.99 -11.42
N LEU A 138 -5.09 17.50 -11.33
CA LEU A 138 -6.22 18.23 -10.80
C LEU A 138 -6.72 17.68 -9.47
N ILE A 139 -6.69 16.34 -9.31
CA ILE A 139 -7.27 15.68 -8.14
C ILE A 139 -6.34 14.60 -7.61
N THR A 140 -6.37 14.43 -6.30
CA THR A 140 -5.84 13.24 -5.62
C THR A 140 -6.98 12.62 -4.81
N SER A 141 -7.15 11.32 -4.93
CA SER A 141 -8.20 10.60 -4.20
C SER A 141 -7.77 9.17 -3.92
N THR A 142 -8.31 8.56 -2.87
CA THR A 142 -8.32 7.11 -2.75
C THR A 142 -9.51 6.56 -3.51
N ARG A 143 -9.27 5.53 -4.28
CA ARG A 143 -10.32 4.82 -5.01
C ARG A 143 -10.45 3.40 -4.51
N VAL A 144 -11.63 2.85 -4.66
CA VAL A 144 -11.93 1.45 -4.39
C VAL A 144 -12.58 0.82 -5.63
N ALA A 145 -12.12 -0.36 -5.98
CA ALA A 145 -12.70 -1.20 -7.02
C ALA A 145 -12.92 -2.63 -6.49
N TYR A 146 -14.01 -3.23 -6.88
CA TYR A 146 -14.27 -4.64 -6.67
C TYR A 146 -13.73 -5.44 -7.85
N PHE A 147 -13.09 -6.57 -7.54
CA PHE A 147 -12.57 -7.51 -8.53
C PHE A 147 -13.07 -8.93 -8.25
N ASP A 148 -13.45 -9.64 -9.29
CA ASP A 148 -13.53 -11.09 -9.29
C ASP A 148 -12.29 -11.62 -10.03
N CYS A 149 -11.34 -12.10 -9.25
CA CYS A 149 -10.06 -12.67 -9.67
C CYS A 149 -10.07 -14.21 -9.60
N THR A 150 -11.24 -14.85 -9.50
CA THR A 150 -11.34 -16.30 -9.46
C THR A 150 -10.71 -16.94 -10.71
N ASP A 151 -10.87 -16.29 -11.88
CA ASP A 151 -10.14 -16.60 -13.10
C ASP A 151 -9.43 -15.36 -13.60
N LEU A 152 -8.11 -15.33 -13.43
CA LEU A 152 -7.27 -14.20 -13.83
C LEU A 152 -7.05 -14.08 -15.33
N ASN A 153 -7.46 -15.07 -16.13
CA ASN A 153 -7.50 -14.95 -17.58
C ASN A 153 -8.70 -14.08 -18.04
N ASP A 154 -9.71 -13.90 -17.18
CA ASP A 154 -10.92 -13.13 -17.43
C ASP A 154 -11.36 -12.36 -16.18
N ILE A 155 -10.51 -11.44 -15.71
CA ILE A 155 -10.75 -10.60 -14.53
C ILE A 155 -12.00 -9.75 -14.76
N LYS A 156 -12.95 -9.83 -13.83
CA LYS A 156 -14.13 -8.95 -13.81
C LYS A 156 -13.94 -7.86 -12.76
N SER A 157 -14.29 -6.65 -13.09
CA SER A 157 -14.24 -5.52 -12.16
C SER A 157 -15.41 -4.56 -12.37
N ASN A 158 -15.79 -3.86 -11.31
CA ASN A 158 -16.63 -2.68 -11.46
C ASN A 158 -15.79 -1.44 -11.78
N GLU A 159 -16.45 -0.36 -12.18
CA GLU A 159 -15.81 0.94 -12.30
C GLU A 159 -15.33 1.42 -10.91
N PRO A 160 -14.08 1.87 -10.80
CA PRO A 160 -13.55 2.37 -9.54
C PRO A 160 -14.30 3.62 -9.06
N SER A 161 -14.61 3.66 -7.78
CA SER A 161 -15.25 4.81 -7.14
C SER A 161 -14.29 5.53 -6.20
N ALA A 162 -14.38 6.86 -6.14
CA ALA A 162 -13.66 7.63 -5.13
C ALA A 162 -14.22 7.31 -3.75
N LEU A 163 -13.34 7.06 -2.79
CA LEU A 163 -13.70 6.80 -1.41
C LEU A 163 -13.87 8.13 -0.66
N SER A 164 -14.98 8.29 0.05
CA SER A 164 -15.18 9.46 0.90
C SER A 164 -14.10 9.60 1.95
N SER A 165 -13.59 10.80 2.16
CA SER A 165 -12.66 11.15 3.24
C SER A 165 -13.31 11.92 4.38
N HIS A 166 -14.63 12.04 4.40
CA HIS A 166 -15.35 12.73 5.46
C HIS A 166 -15.05 12.15 6.84
N GLY A 167 -14.82 13.03 7.81
CA GLY A 167 -14.45 12.65 9.17
C GLY A 167 -12.94 12.49 9.40
N LEU A 168 -12.13 12.48 8.34
CA LEU A 168 -10.67 12.45 8.45
C LEU A 168 -10.05 13.85 8.41
N GLN A 169 -10.86 14.87 8.52
CA GLN A 169 -10.43 16.25 8.36
C GLN A 169 -9.33 16.63 9.36
N ASP A 170 -8.27 17.19 8.83
CA ASP A 170 -7.26 17.88 9.58
C ASP A 170 -7.49 19.38 9.43
N LYS A 171 -7.65 20.06 10.51
CA LYS A 171 -7.93 21.47 10.82
C LYS A 171 -8.39 22.43 9.70
N ASN A 172 -8.09 22.20 8.42
CA ASN A 172 -8.45 23.13 7.33
C ASN A 172 -8.55 22.52 5.92
N ALA A 173 -8.49 21.20 5.72
CA ALA A 173 -8.56 20.65 4.38
C ALA A 173 -9.22 19.26 4.37
N ASP A 174 -9.89 18.95 3.27
CA ASP A 174 -10.25 17.58 2.94
C ASP A 174 -8.99 16.76 2.86
N VAL A 175 -8.94 15.70 3.66
CA VAL A 175 -7.75 14.88 3.79
C VAL A 175 -7.80 13.77 2.78
N VAL A 176 -6.73 13.63 2.03
CA VAL A 176 -6.50 12.46 1.17
C VAL A 176 -5.98 11.33 2.02
N PHE A 177 -6.42 10.12 1.73
CA PHE A 177 -5.73 8.92 2.22
C PHE A 177 -4.40 8.82 1.48
N ASN A 178 -3.32 9.10 2.17
CA ASN A 178 -2.00 8.95 1.60
C ASN A 178 -1.35 7.68 2.15
N ASN A 179 -0.77 6.85 1.28
CA ASN A 179 -0.15 5.57 1.66
C ASN A 179 -1.00 4.79 2.67
N ALA A 180 -2.27 4.58 2.35
CA ALA A 180 -3.23 3.98 3.27
C ALA A 180 -3.31 2.47 3.08
N ASP A 181 -3.48 1.76 4.18
CA ASP A 181 -3.79 0.34 4.21
C ASP A 181 -5.12 0.08 4.89
N PHE A 182 -5.87 -0.88 4.38
CA PHE A 182 -7.24 -1.16 4.77
C PHE A 182 -7.39 -2.61 5.27
N VAL A 183 -8.16 -2.78 6.34
CA VAL A 183 -8.55 -4.10 6.83
C VAL A 183 -10.02 -4.09 7.24
N ILE A 184 -10.66 -5.24 7.21
CA ILE A 184 -12.07 -5.39 7.60
C ILE A 184 -12.23 -6.24 8.86
N ASP A 185 -13.29 -5.94 9.60
CA ASP A 185 -13.84 -6.76 10.67
C ASP A 185 -15.29 -7.09 10.29
N LYS A 186 -15.51 -8.28 9.74
CA LYS A 186 -16.84 -8.71 9.26
C LYS A 186 -17.82 -8.90 10.40
N GLU A 187 -17.36 -9.31 11.58
CA GLU A 187 -18.22 -9.53 12.74
C GLU A 187 -18.80 -8.20 13.25
N LYS A 188 -18.04 -7.11 13.13
CA LYS A 188 -18.48 -5.77 13.54
C LYS A 188 -18.96 -4.92 12.38
N GLU A 189 -19.06 -5.48 11.19
CA GLU A 189 -19.45 -4.74 9.99
C GLU A 189 -18.64 -3.45 9.81
N SER A 190 -17.33 -3.52 10.10
CA SER A 190 -16.44 -2.36 10.12
C SER A 190 -15.26 -2.53 9.17
N ILE A 191 -14.84 -1.42 8.59
CA ILE A 191 -13.57 -1.27 7.86
C ILE A 191 -12.69 -0.31 8.62
N TYR A 192 -11.41 -0.61 8.68
CA TYR A 192 -10.40 0.23 9.30
C TYR A 192 -9.39 0.66 8.24
N VAL A 193 -8.86 1.85 8.43
CA VAL A 193 -7.77 2.38 7.63
C VAL A 193 -6.65 2.87 8.54
N VAL A 194 -5.41 2.56 8.19
CA VAL A 194 -4.22 3.23 8.71
C VAL A 194 -3.62 4.05 7.58
N ARG A 195 -3.23 5.29 7.85
CA ARG A 195 -2.75 6.23 6.84
C ARG A 195 -1.68 7.17 7.37
N ASP A 196 -0.89 7.71 6.46
CA ASP A 196 -0.08 8.89 6.75
C ASP A 196 -1.00 10.08 7.01
N ARG A 197 -0.69 10.84 8.05
CA ARG A 197 -1.21 12.18 8.21
C ARG A 197 -0.25 13.16 7.55
N ASN A 198 -0.72 13.86 6.55
CA ASN A 198 0.06 14.87 5.86
C ASN A 198 -0.53 16.25 6.13
N PRO A 199 0.07 17.05 7.04
CA PRO A 199 -0.44 18.38 7.38
C PRO A 199 -0.30 19.41 6.24
N VAL A 200 0.57 19.12 5.26
CA VAL A 200 0.79 19.99 4.10
C VAL A 200 0.62 19.19 2.82
N MET A 201 -0.58 19.21 2.26
CA MET A 201 -0.97 18.43 1.07
C MET A 201 -0.03 18.58 -0.13
N SER A 202 0.57 19.76 -0.32
CA SER A 202 1.52 20.02 -1.39
C SER A 202 2.93 19.45 -1.15
N MET A 203 3.19 18.95 0.06
CA MET A 203 4.51 18.46 0.46
C MET A 203 4.39 17.06 1.10
N PRO A 204 4.28 15.99 0.31
CA PRO A 204 4.12 14.61 0.81
C PRO A 204 5.24 14.17 1.77
N ALA A 205 6.39 14.82 1.71
CA ALA A 205 7.52 14.54 2.60
C ALA A 205 7.32 15.06 4.04
N THR A 206 6.20 15.72 4.33
CA THR A 206 5.90 16.28 5.66
C THR A 206 4.91 15.44 6.47
N SER A 207 4.77 14.16 6.16
CA SER A 207 3.98 13.26 6.99
C SER A 207 4.58 13.17 8.40
N ASP A 208 3.82 13.61 9.39
CA ASP A 208 4.29 13.78 10.77
C ASP A 208 3.73 12.73 11.74
N SER A 209 2.75 11.96 11.28
CA SER A 209 2.09 10.98 12.15
C SER A 209 1.28 9.97 11.37
N ILE A 210 0.93 8.90 12.07
CA ILE A 210 0.04 7.84 11.58
C ILE A 210 -1.29 7.95 12.29
N GLN A 211 -2.35 7.79 11.54
CA GLN A 211 -3.71 7.87 12.02
C GLN A 211 -4.48 6.61 11.64
N ILE A 212 -5.28 6.10 12.58
CA ILE A 212 -6.21 4.99 12.34
C ILE A 212 -7.63 5.51 12.46
N ALA A 213 -8.44 5.17 11.47
CA ALA A 213 -9.87 5.47 11.47
C ALA A 213 -10.69 4.23 11.11
N LYS A 214 -11.97 4.27 11.46
CA LYS A 214 -12.94 3.23 11.09
C LYS A 214 -14.17 3.83 10.42
N ALA A 215 -14.84 3.01 9.62
CA ALA A 215 -16.16 3.30 9.06
C ALA A 215 -17.01 2.02 9.07
N ASN A 216 -18.30 2.15 8.75
CA ASN A 216 -19.13 0.99 8.52
C ASN A 216 -18.72 0.32 7.18
N LEU A 217 -18.79 -1.01 7.14
CA LEU A 217 -18.40 -1.80 5.96
C LEU A 217 -19.27 -1.50 4.71
N ASN A 218 -20.46 -0.92 4.89
CA ASN A 218 -21.31 -0.47 3.79
C ASN A 218 -20.66 0.59 2.88
N ILE A 219 -19.58 1.24 3.32
CA ILE A 219 -18.76 2.13 2.48
C ILE A 219 -18.28 1.43 1.20
N LEU A 220 -18.17 0.11 1.19
CA LEU A 220 -17.76 -0.68 0.02
C LEU A 220 -18.86 -0.73 -1.06
N THR A 221 -20.12 -0.55 -0.68
CA THR A 221 -21.26 -0.52 -1.60
C THR A 221 -21.73 0.89 -1.91
N ASN A 222 -21.44 1.85 -1.03
CA ASN A 222 -21.74 3.27 -1.22
C ASN A 222 -20.57 4.15 -0.77
N PRO A 223 -19.46 4.23 -1.54
CA PRO A 223 -18.22 4.87 -1.12
C PRO A 223 -18.31 6.41 -0.98
N PHE A 224 -19.40 7.05 -1.40
CA PHE A 224 -19.52 8.51 -1.40
C PHE A 224 -20.17 9.09 -0.14
N ASP A 225 -20.91 8.30 0.63
CA ASP A 225 -21.80 8.82 1.68
C ASP A 225 -21.44 8.29 3.07
N TYR A 226 -20.15 8.22 3.39
CA TYR A 226 -19.71 7.71 4.67
C TYR A 226 -18.77 8.65 5.39
N GLN A 227 -18.89 8.62 6.71
CA GLN A 227 -18.04 9.34 7.64
C GLN A 227 -17.12 8.36 8.35
N TRP A 228 -15.83 8.66 8.31
CA TRP A 228 -14.83 8.00 9.11
C TRP A 228 -14.83 8.55 10.53
N GLU A 229 -14.61 7.69 11.50
CA GLU A 229 -14.34 8.02 12.89
C GLU A 229 -12.86 7.77 13.15
N ILE A 230 -12.12 8.82 13.50
CA ILE A 230 -10.72 8.69 13.93
C ILE A 230 -10.72 8.03 15.30
N ILE A 231 -10.14 6.83 15.38
CA ILE A 231 -10.08 6.06 16.63
C ILE A 231 -8.71 6.10 17.28
N TYR A 232 -7.68 6.45 16.53
CA TYR A 232 -6.33 6.63 17.01
C TYR A 232 -5.58 7.64 16.16
N SER A 233 -4.96 8.58 16.82
CA SER A 233 -4.18 9.63 16.19
C SER A 233 -2.95 9.83 17.02
N ALA A 234 -1.91 9.04 16.78
CA ALA A 234 -0.72 9.25 17.54
C ALA A 234 0.46 8.29 17.44
N ILE A 235 0.96 7.89 16.32
CA ILE A 235 2.42 7.70 16.33
C ILE A 235 2.96 8.94 15.63
N SER A 236 3.62 9.81 16.38
CA SER A 236 4.20 11.04 15.86
C SER A 236 5.72 10.91 15.73
N ASP A 237 6.33 11.83 15.04
CA ASP A 237 7.78 12.01 15.01
C ASP A 237 8.39 12.08 16.41
N LEU A 238 7.67 12.68 17.37
CA LEU A 238 8.10 12.76 18.78
C LEU A 238 8.16 11.39 19.47
N ASP A 239 7.24 10.48 19.13
CA ASP A 239 7.23 9.13 19.69
C ASP A 239 8.39 8.29 19.14
N THR A 240 8.77 8.51 17.89
CA THR A 240 9.88 7.79 17.25
C THR A 240 11.25 8.33 17.65
N ALA A 241 11.35 9.61 18.05
CA ALA A 241 12.59 10.18 18.57
C ALA A 241 13.11 9.46 19.82
N VAL A 242 12.22 8.85 20.60
CA VAL A 242 12.58 8.07 21.79
C VAL A 242 13.14 6.69 21.43
N LEU A 243 12.77 6.14 20.27
CA LEU A 243 13.21 4.80 19.83
C LEU A 243 14.63 4.77 19.29
N ASP A 244 15.21 5.92 19.00
CA ASP A 244 16.48 6.03 18.29
C ASP A 244 17.60 6.69 19.12
N SER A 245 17.45 6.68 20.45
CA SER A 245 18.45 7.22 21.38
C SER A 245 19.82 6.52 21.34
N ASP A 246 19.90 5.40 20.62
CA ASP A 246 21.14 4.61 20.51
C ASP A 246 21.91 4.85 19.20
N ASP A 247 21.40 5.65 18.27
CA ASP A 247 22.17 6.06 17.07
C ASP A 247 22.94 7.37 17.32
N PRO A 248 24.28 7.30 17.50
CA PRO A 248 25.09 8.48 17.80
C PRO A 248 25.18 9.48 16.64
N ASN A 249 24.63 9.15 15.46
CA ASN A 249 24.60 10.03 14.29
C ASN A 249 23.25 10.77 14.15
N GLN A 250 22.28 10.48 14.99
CA GLN A 250 20.98 11.15 14.99
C GLN A 250 20.94 12.25 16.05
N GLU A 251 21.33 13.45 15.66
CA GLU A 251 21.17 14.66 16.50
C GLU A 251 19.71 15.12 16.63
N PHE A 252 18.81 14.66 15.72
CA PHE A 252 17.42 15.10 15.64
C PHE A 252 16.54 13.91 15.26
N GLY A 253 15.46 13.65 15.97
CA GLY A 253 14.54 12.57 15.72
C GLY A 253 14.07 12.43 14.25
N TRP A 254 13.32 11.38 13.97
CA TRP A 254 12.76 11.15 12.63
C TRP A 254 11.79 12.28 12.27
N GLU A 255 12.00 12.89 11.13
CA GLU A 255 11.20 14.03 10.67
C GLU A 255 10.00 13.59 9.83
N ARG A 256 9.97 12.32 9.42
CA ARG A 256 8.90 11.77 8.61
C ARG A 256 8.53 10.36 9.05
N ILE A 257 7.22 10.15 9.27
CA ILE A 257 6.61 8.84 9.49
C ILE A 257 5.64 8.58 8.34
N TYR A 258 5.75 7.44 7.67
CA TYR A 258 4.97 7.19 6.46
C TYR A 258 4.80 5.71 6.12
N SER A 259 3.97 5.44 5.12
CA SER A 259 3.66 4.10 4.58
C SER A 259 3.31 3.09 5.66
N PRO A 260 2.31 3.38 6.50
CA PRO A 260 1.86 2.43 7.49
C PRO A 260 1.09 1.28 6.84
N CYS A 261 1.16 0.10 7.47
CA CYS A 261 0.32 -1.03 7.12
C CYS A 261 -0.13 -1.78 8.38
N PHE A 262 -1.30 -2.39 8.32
CA PHE A 262 -1.75 -3.32 9.34
C PHE A 262 -1.01 -4.66 9.23
N ILE A 263 -0.72 -5.27 10.38
CA ILE A 263 -0.33 -6.68 10.42
C ILE A 263 -1.64 -7.49 10.50
N SER A 264 -2.25 -7.71 9.35
CA SER A 264 -3.53 -8.39 9.19
C SER A 264 -3.37 -9.90 9.03
N ASN A 265 -4.50 -10.62 9.00
CA ASN A 265 -4.47 -12.00 8.53
C ASN A 265 -4.28 -12.04 7.00
N PRO A 266 -4.02 -13.22 6.40
CA PRO A 266 -3.77 -13.31 4.97
C PRO A 266 -4.95 -12.93 4.05
N TYR A 267 -6.07 -12.51 4.59
CA TYR A 267 -7.26 -12.10 3.83
C TYR A 267 -7.58 -10.61 3.97
N GLY A 268 -6.69 -9.81 4.59
CA GLY A 268 -6.95 -8.41 4.87
C GLY A 268 -7.99 -8.20 5.98
N GLU A 269 -8.12 -9.15 6.92
CA GLU A 269 -9.02 -9.02 8.05
C GLU A 269 -8.24 -8.68 9.32
N LEU A 270 -8.88 -7.91 10.20
CA LEU A 270 -8.35 -7.55 11.52
C LEU A 270 -8.11 -8.80 12.37
N ILE A 271 -6.93 -8.93 12.99
CA ILE A 271 -6.60 -10.11 13.79
C ILE A 271 -7.13 -9.97 15.23
N SER A 272 -7.01 -8.78 15.81
CA SER A 272 -7.44 -8.52 17.18
C SER A 272 -7.53 -7.01 17.46
N PHE A 273 -8.12 -6.64 18.63
CA PHE A 273 -8.12 -5.26 19.13
C PHE A 273 -6.73 -4.70 19.51
N LYS A 274 -5.76 -5.58 19.73
CA LYS A 274 -4.36 -5.21 19.89
C LYS A 274 -3.65 -5.27 18.55
N GLN A 275 -4.27 -4.67 17.54
CA GLN A 275 -3.75 -4.67 16.18
C GLN A 275 -2.39 -3.98 16.14
N LYS A 276 -1.44 -4.63 15.51
CA LYS A 276 -0.13 -4.04 15.23
C LYS A 276 -0.14 -3.33 13.89
N VAL A 277 0.64 -2.27 13.82
CA VAL A 277 0.88 -1.49 12.63
C VAL A 277 2.38 -1.43 12.39
N ALA A 278 2.79 -1.70 11.17
CA ALA A 278 4.16 -1.45 10.72
C ALA A 278 4.19 -0.11 9.98
N PHE A 279 5.28 0.63 10.05
CA PHE A 279 5.45 1.90 9.36
C PHE A 279 6.92 2.18 9.07
N SER A 280 7.17 3.12 8.17
CA SER A 280 8.50 3.57 7.80
C SER A 280 8.78 4.95 8.41
N VAL A 281 10.05 5.21 8.72
CA VAL A 281 10.54 6.50 9.16
C VAL A 281 11.73 6.95 8.30
N SER A 282 11.91 8.25 8.14
CA SER A 282 13.09 8.81 7.47
C SER A 282 13.39 10.23 7.95
N ALA A 283 14.65 10.65 7.81
CA ALA A 283 15.01 12.06 7.98
C ALA A 283 14.44 12.91 6.83
N VAL A 284 14.17 14.19 7.09
CA VAL A 284 13.70 15.15 6.08
C VAL A 284 14.73 15.31 4.96
N GLY A 285 14.25 15.30 3.74
CA GLY A 285 15.05 15.50 2.55
C GLY A 285 15.69 14.23 1.97
N ASN A 286 15.76 13.15 2.71
CA ASN A 286 16.29 11.86 2.24
C ASN A 286 15.17 10.87 1.99
N SER A 287 14.54 10.94 0.84
CA SER A 287 13.48 10.00 0.46
C SER A 287 14.00 8.59 0.09
N GLY A 288 15.26 8.28 0.33
CA GLY A 288 15.85 7.04 -0.17
C GLY A 288 16.85 6.30 0.71
N ASP A 289 17.50 6.94 1.65
CA ASP A 289 18.74 6.37 2.18
C ASP A 289 18.62 5.67 3.53
N THR A 290 17.57 5.89 4.30
CA THR A 290 17.39 5.17 5.57
C THR A 290 15.90 4.97 5.83
N GLN A 291 15.42 3.76 5.61
CA GLN A 291 14.06 3.35 5.95
C GLN A 291 14.14 2.28 7.03
N TYR A 292 13.54 2.56 8.18
CA TYR A 292 13.34 1.58 9.24
C TYR A 292 11.87 1.19 9.30
N ILE A 293 11.60 -0.09 9.58
CA ILE A 293 10.24 -0.60 9.77
C ILE A 293 10.08 -0.88 11.26
N PHE A 294 9.11 -0.23 11.86
CA PHE A 294 8.69 -0.48 13.24
C PHE A 294 7.39 -1.28 13.26
N THR A 295 7.24 -2.17 14.23
CA THR A 295 6.04 -3.01 14.43
C THR A 295 5.48 -2.87 15.82
#